data_93744cf284ebe2c2a5f5a61c081d6b00
#
_entry.id   93744cf284ebe2c2a5f5a61c081d6b00
#
_cell.length_a   1.000
_cell.length_b   1.000
_cell.length_c   1.000
_cell.angle_alpha   90.00
_cell.angle_beta   90.00
_cell.angle_gamma   90.00
#
_symmetry.space_group_name_H-M   'P 1'
#
loop_
_entity.id
_entity.type
_entity.pdbx_description
1 polymer ?
#
loop_
_entity_poly.entity_id
_entity_poly.type
_entity_poly.pdbx_seq_one_letter_code
_entity_poly.pdbx_strand_id
1 'polypeptide(L)'
;MNVYLKDSVFTTRIDTSENWAAANPVLYKGERGIDSTEGKEKVGDGVTAWNDLPWFGSGGSAPAAEIWEPVFSKTFDEDTTVNQQWNLAKPCRKIRLRMAVAGSASNSSAGDATVYLNSYTSKCFLPNVFRFETDAAKGCLAVAEADVTGNMVCVQTNKTNISSNFNAANVLAGNAIWNASGITFNIMRDIENHGAIKTLSFPTNGKTIGAGTQVEVLGVAK
;
A
#
# COMPACT_ATOMS: atom_id res chain seq x y z
N MET A 1 14.92 -9.66 -47.42
CA MET A 1 15.40 -8.49 -48.21
C MET A 1 15.42 -7.31 -47.24
N ASN A 2 16.58 -6.86 -46.79
CA ASN A 2 16.69 -5.70 -45.91
C ASN A 2 16.76 -4.46 -46.79
N VAL A 3 15.71 -3.62 -46.73
CA VAL A 3 15.70 -2.33 -47.42
C VAL A 3 16.30 -1.30 -46.45
N TYR A 4 17.53 -0.88 -46.73
CA TYR A 4 18.12 0.26 -46.04
C TYR A 4 17.67 1.53 -46.76
N LEU A 5 16.88 2.38 -46.07
CA LEU A 5 16.56 3.71 -46.55
C LEU A 5 17.81 4.57 -46.32
N LYS A 6 18.52 4.88 -47.42
CA LYS A 6 19.63 5.83 -47.42
C LYS A 6 19.00 7.21 -47.48
N ASP A 7 19.40 8.07 -46.56
CA ASP A 7 18.98 9.49 -46.48
C ASP A 7 17.49 9.75 -46.08
N SER A 8 16.92 8.97 -45.18
CA SER A 8 15.62 9.29 -44.60
C SER A 8 15.78 10.36 -43.51
N VAL A 9 15.29 11.56 -43.81
CA VAL A 9 15.18 12.63 -42.80
C VAL A 9 13.82 12.49 -42.14
N PHE A 10 13.81 12.17 -40.86
CA PHE A 10 12.58 12.23 -40.06
C PHE A 10 12.34 13.66 -39.64
N THR A 11 11.37 14.31 -40.23
CA THR A 11 10.95 15.65 -39.82
C THR A 11 9.85 15.52 -38.77
N THR A 12 10.08 16.10 -37.61
CA THR A 12 9.02 16.30 -36.61
C THR A 12 8.23 17.53 -36.97
N ARG A 13 6.91 17.42 -37.03
CA ARG A 13 6.06 18.62 -37.24
C ARG A 13 5.96 19.39 -35.92
N ILE A 14 6.18 20.70 -36.00
CA ILE A 14 6.12 21.61 -34.85
C ILE A 14 5.19 22.75 -35.23
N ASP A 15 4.19 23.00 -34.39
CA ASP A 15 3.28 24.11 -34.57
C ASP A 15 2.75 24.62 -33.23
N THR A 16 1.97 25.70 -33.24
CA THR A 16 1.31 26.24 -32.05
C THR A 16 0.06 25.43 -31.70
N SER A 17 -0.39 25.49 -30.43
CA SER A 17 -1.64 24.88 -30.00
C SER A 17 -2.83 25.29 -30.88
N GLU A 18 -2.90 26.55 -31.24
CA GLU A 18 -3.99 27.09 -32.06
C GLU A 18 -4.00 26.46 -33.47
N ASN A 19 -2.85 26.40 -34.14
CA ASN A 19 -2.72 25.83 -35.47
C ASN A 19 -2.98 24.32 -35.47
N TRP A 20 -2.47 23.58 -34.45
CA TRP A 20 -2.74 22.16 -34.26
C TRP A 20 -4.24 21.92 -34.09
N ALA A 21 -4.91 22.70 -33.22
CA ALA A 21 -6.33 22.55 -32.95
C ALA A 21 -7.18 22.86 -34.20
N ALA A 22 -6.82 23.90 -34.95
CA ALA A 22 -7.53 24.33 -36.17
C ALA A 22 -7.37 23.31 -37.31
N ALA A 23 -6.16 22.80 -37.53
CA ALA A 23 -5.88 21.81 -38.58
C ALA A 23 -6.40 20.42 -38.22
N ASN A 24 -6.37 20.06 -36.93
CA ASN A 24 -6.80 18.79 -36.35
C ASN A 24 -6.43 17.55 -37.20
N PRO A 25 -5.15 17.40 -37.63
CA PRO A 25 -4.77 16.32 -38.54
C PRO A 25 -4.75 14.98 -37.86
N VAL A 26 -4.93 13.89 -38.64
CA VAL A 26 -4.57 12.56 -38.24
C VAL A 26 -3.09 12.34 -38.57
N LEU A 27 -2.26 12.19 -37.54
CA LEU A 27 -0.84 11.87 -37.69
C LEU A 27 -0.65 10.42 -38.10
N TYR A 28 0.34 10.16 -38.97
CA TYR A 28 0.68 8.77 -39.30
C TYR A 28 1.09 7.98 -38.05
N LYS A 29 0.93 6.68 -38.10
CA LYS A 29 1.33 5.81 -36.98
C LYS A 29 2.82 5.96 -36.68
N GLY A 30 3.14 6.43 -35.47
CA GLY A 30 4.49 6.72 -35.00
C GLY A 30 5.03 8.09 -35.39
N GLU A 31 4.28 8.91 -36.14
CA GLU A 31 4.65 10.29 -36.42
C GLU A 31 4.54 11.15 -35.13
N ARG A 32 5.53 12.02 -34.92
CA ARG A 32 5.57 12.91 -33.75
C ARG A 32 5.18 14.33 -34.17
N GLY A 33 4.25 14.90 -33.42
CA GLY A 33 3.90 16.31 -33.49
C GLY A 33 4.24 17.01 -32.19
N ILE A 34 4.87 18.18 -32.26
CA ILE A 34 5.21 18.99 -31.09
C ILE A 34 4.33 20.25 -31.10
N ASP A 35 3.68 20.47 -29.97
CA ASP A 35 3.01 21.73 -29.66
C ASP A 35 4.03 22.67 -29.02
N SER A 36 4.40 23.70 -29.74
CA SER A 36 5.40 24.67 -29.29
C SER A 36 4.89 25.62 -28.20
N THR A 37 3.57 25.78 -28.09
CA THR A 37 2.95 26.61 -27.03
C THR A 37 2.98 25.89 -25.68
N GLU A 38 2.61 24.61 -25.67
CA GLU A 38 2.57 23.79 -24.47
C GLU A 38 3.93 23.13 -24.16
N GLY A 39 4.87 23.09 -25.12
CA GLY A 39 6.12 22.37 -24.98
C GLY A 39 5.94 20.85 -24.86
N LYS A 40 4.85 20.31 -25.41
CA LYS A 40 4.45 18.90 -25.31
C LYS A 40 4.37 18.25 -26.68
N GLU A 41 4.39 16.93 -26.72
CA GLU A 41 4.28 16.19 -27.98
C GLU A 41 3.16 15.14 -27.94
N LYS A 42 2.66 14.80 -29.12
CA LYS A 42 1.74 13.69 -29.36
C LYS A 42 2.33 12.75 -30.40
N VAL A 43 2.01 11.47 -30.29
CA VAL A 43 2.42 10.44 -31.26
C VAL A 43 1.20 9.90 -31.97
N GLY A 44 1.20 9.94 -33.29
CA GLY A 44 0.12 9.45 -34.11
C GLY A 44 -0.07 7.93 -33.98
N ASP A 45 -1.31 7.52 -33.97
CA ASP A 45 -1.73 6.11 -34.07
C ASP A 45 -2.21 5.73 -35.49
N GLY A 46 -2.31 6.72 -36.37
CA GLY A 46 -2.78 6.58 -37.72
C GLY A 46 -4.29 6.66 -37.90
N VAL A 47 -5.05 6.90 -36.81
CA VAL A 47 -6.51 6.86 -36.80
C VAL A 47 -7.13 8.07 -36.08
N THR A 48 -6.55 8.44 -34.94
CA THR A 48 -7.08 9.48 -34.06
C THR A 48 -6.60 10.85 -34.51
N ALA A 49 -7.53 11.81 -34.58
CA ALA A 49 -7.19 13.20 -34.90
C ALA A 49 -6.41 13.88 -33.76
N TRP A 50 -5.64 14.92 -34.08
CA TRP A 50 -4.76 15.60 -33.13
C TRP A 50 -5.45 15.99 -31.81
N ASN A 51 -6.64 16.55 -31.86
CA ASN A 51 -7.33 17.04 -30.67
C ASN A 51 -7.65 15.91 -29.68
N ASP A 52 -7.89 14.71 -30.19
CA ASP A 52 -8.27 13.53 -29.40
C ASP A 52 -7.08 12.64 -29.04
N LEU A 53 -5.91 12.85 -29.68
CA LEU A 53 -4.70 12.13 -29.32
C LEU A 53 -4.23 12.52 -27.91
N PRO A 54 -3.83 11.55 -27.08
CA PRO A 54 -3.21 11.84 -25.79
C PRO A 54 -1.82 12.45 -25.97
N TRP A 55 -1.38 13.28 -25.03
CA TRP A 55 -0.01 13.75 -24.98
C TRP A 55 0.97 12.58 -24.77
N PHE A 56 2.10 12.62 -25.46
CA PHE A 56 3.14 11.59 -25.26
C PHE A 56 3.69 11.71 -23.83
N GLY A 57 3.80 10.57 -23.16
CA GLY A 57 4.15 10.56 -21.74
C GLY A 57 2.99 10.84 -20.78
N SER A 58 1.82 11.30 -21.30
CA SER A 58 0.59 11.41 -20.52
C SER A 58 -0.22 10.10 -20.50
N GLY A 59 0.32 9.05 -21.08
CA GLY A 59 -0.26 7.70 -21.10
C GLY A 59 -0.20 6.98 -19.76
N GLY A 60 -0.67 7.62 -18.81
CA GLY A 60 -1.05 7.30 -17.46
C GLY A 60 -1.30 8.63 -16.80
N SER A 61 -2.53 8.94 -16.47
CA SER A 61 -2.78 9.88 -15.38
C SER A 61 -1.76 9.50 -14.32
N ALA A 62 -0.93 10.45 -13.87
CA ALA A 62 -0.10 10.19 -12.69
C ALA A 62 -1.04 9.48 -11.72
N PRO A 63 -0.69 8.29 -11.23
CA PRO A 63 -1.62 7.52 -10.42
C PRO A 63 -2.15 8.48 -9.38
N ALA A 64 -3.47 8.65 -9.34
CA ALA A 64 -4.09 9.62 -8.44
C ALA A 64 -3.44 9.42 -7.09
N ALA A 65 -2.91 10.49 -6.52
CA ALA A 65 -2.12 10.41 -5.28
C ALA A 65 -2.90 9.54 -4.30
N GLU A 66 -2.28 8.46 -3.82
CA GLU A 66 -2.95 7.55 -2.92
C GLU A 66 -3.31 8.30 -1.64
N ILE A 67 -4.60 8.46 -1.41
CA ILE A 67 -5.08 9.12 -0.20
C ILE A 67 -5.19 8.04 0.88
N TRP A 68 -4.31 8.11 1.85
CA TRP A 68 -4.32 7.28 3.04
C TRP A 68 -5.21 7.92 4.11
N GLU A 69 -6.22 7.21 4.55
CA GLU A 69 -7.16 7.70 5.56
C GLU A 69 -7.21 6.74 6.75
N PRO A 70 -7.44 7.24 7.97
CA PRO A 70 -7.70 6.39 9.11
C PRO A 70 -8.97 5.56 8.87
N VAL A 71 -8.85 4.23 8.92
CA VAL A 71 -9.97 3.31 8.70
C VAL A 71 -10.30 2.47 9.93
N PHE A 72 -9.42 2.47 10.91
CA PHE A 72 -9.63 1.83 12.21
C PHE A 72 -8.62 2.36 13.23
N SER A 73 -9.06 2.50 14.48
CA SER A 73 -8.18 2.73 15.64
C SER A 73 -8.76 2.06 16.88
N LYS A 74 -7.91 1.61 17.77
CA LYS A 74 -8.29 1.03 19.06
C LYS A 74 -7.17 1.19 20.09
N THR A 75 -7.56 1.52 21.32
CA THR A 75 -6.72 1.40 22.50
C THR A 75 -7.30 0.29 23.38
N PHE A 76 -6.43 -0.50 23.96
CA PHE A 76 -6.81 -1.55 24.93
C PHE A 76 -6.58 -0.99 26.32
N ASP A 77 -7.66 -0.71 27.04
CA ASP A 77 -7.58 -0.16 28.40
C ASP A 77 -7.29 -1.25 29.44
N GLU A 78 -7.53 -2.51 29.06
CA GLU A 78 -7.36 -3.67 29.92
C GLU A 78 -6.62 -4.80 29.19
N ASP A 79 -5.98 -5.66 29.94
CA ASP A 79 -5.42 -6.91 29.46
C ASP A 79 -6.52 -7.79 28.85
N THR A 80 -6.29 -8.37 27.68
CA THR A 80 -7.28 -9.22 27.01
C THR A 80 -6.66 -10.45 26.36
N THR A 81 -7.34 -11.59 26.51
CA THR A 81 -7.02 -12.86 25.82
C THR A 81 -7.99 -13.17 24.69
N VAL A 82 -8.96 -12.27 24.45
CA VAL A 82 -10.00 -12.49 23.45
C VAL A 82 -9.42 -12.30 22.05
N ASN A 83 -9.71 -13.27 21.16
CA ASN A 83 -9.40 -13.14 19.74
C ASN A 83 -9.99 -11.84 19.19
N GLN A 84 -9.23 -11.14 18.38
CA GLN A 84 -9.64 -9.84 17.85
C GLN A 84 -10.14 -9.96 16.42
N GLN A 85 -11.21 -9.26 16.12
CA GLN A 85 -11.68 -9.00 14.76
C GLN A 85 -12.07 -7.53 14.63
N TRP A 86 -11.46 -6.85 13.68
CA TRP A 86 -11.66 -5.42 13.45
C TRP A 86 -12.25 -5.18 12.08
N ASN A 87 -13.43 -4.58 12.05
CA ASN A 87 -14.05 -4.14 10.81
C ASN A 87 -13.49 -2.77 10.43
N LEU A 88 -12.96 -2.66 9.23
CA LEU A 88 -12.49 -1.38 8.70
C LEU A 88 -13.71 -0.50 8.32
N ALA A 89 -13.59 0.80 8.50
CA ALA A 89 -14.66 1.75 8.18
C ALA A 89 -15.09 1.69 6.70
N LYS A 90 -14.19 1.27 5.83
CA LYS A 90 -14.46 1.06 4.39
C LYS A 90 -13.57 -0.05 3.82
N PRO A 91 -13.99 -0.70 2.72
CA PRO A 91 -13.13 -1.65 2.01
C PRO A 91 -11.90 -0.95 1.43
N CYS A 92 -10.71 -1.52 1.66
CA CYS A 92 -9.44 -0.95 1.24
C CYS A 92 -8.71 -1.86 0.26
N ARG A 93 -8.12 -1.29 -0.80
CA ARG A 93 -7.18 -2.02 -1.66
C ARG A 93 -5.78 -2.08 -1.06
N LYS A 94 -5.44 -1.08 -0.22
CA LYS A 94 -4.20 -1.06 0.56
C LYS A 94 -4.47 -0.73 2.00
N ILE A 95 -3.71 -1.32 2.89
CA ILE A 95 -3.71 -0.97 4.31
C ILE A 95 -2.28 -0.82 4.82
N ARG A 96 -2.15 0.05 5.82
CA ARG A 96 -0.98 0.14 6.69
C ARG A 96 -1.44 -0.01 8.13
N LEU A 97 -1.11 -1.13 8.74
CA LEU A 97 -1.36 -1.43 10.14
C LEU A 97 -0.16 -0.96 10.97
N ARG A 98 -0.41 -0.15 11.97
CA ARG A 98 0.56 0.27 12.98
C ARG A 98 0.07 -0.19 14.34
N MET A 99 0.91 -0.89 15.07
CA MET A 99 0.56 -1.40 16.40
C MET A 99 1.71 -1.13 17.37
N ALA A 100 1.38 -0.53 18.50
CA ALA A 100 2.27 -0.48 19.66
C ALA A 100 1.68 -1.43 20.71
N VAL A 101 2.20 -2.65 20.76
CA VAL A 101 1.65 -3.73 21.60
C VAL A 101 2.39 -3.75 22.92
N ALA A 102 1.67 -3.49 24.00
CA ALA A 102 2.17 -3.64 25.36
C ALA A 102 2.27 -5.14 25.73
N GLY A 103 3.31 -5.49 26.44
CA GLY A 103 3.40 -6.81 27.05
C GLY A 103 2.47 -6.96 28.24
N SER A 104 2.28 -8.16 28.70
CA SER A 104 1.52 -8.49 29.92
C SER A 104 2.25 -9.52 30.75
N ALA A 105 2.29 -9.28 32.06
CA ALA A 105 2.84 -10.26 33.01
C ALA A 105 2.04 -11.58 33.06
N SER A 106 0.84 -11.58 32.52
CA SER A 106 0.00 -12.78 32.36
C SER A 106 0.52 -13.76 31.31
N ASN A 107 1.41 -13.31 30.41
CA ASN A 107 2.01 -14.18 29.41
C ASN A 107 3.16 -15.01 30.02
N SER A 108 3.02 -16.33 30.02
CA SER A 108 4.07 -17.26 30.50
C SER A 108 5.29 -17.32 29.55
N SER A 109 5.10 -16.96 28.29
CA SER A 109 6.16 -16.93 27.28
C SER A 109 5.83 -15.89 26.19
N ALA A 110 6.85 -15.33 25.58
CA ALA A 110 6.67 -14.48 24.42
C ALA A 110 6.28 -15.30 23.19
N GLY A 111 5.62 -14.68 22.21
CA GLY A 111 5.21 -15.35 20.97
C GLY A 111 4.81 -14.36 19.90
N ASP A 112 5.00 -14.74 18.65
CA ASP A 112 4.67 -13.89 17.51
C ASP A 112 3.22 -14.09 17.06
N ALA A 113 2.59 -13.02 16.61
CA ALA A 113 1.21 -12.99 16.14
C ALA A 113 1.12 -12.81 14.63
N THR A 114 0.16 -13.51 14.04
CA THR A 114 -0.25 -13.35 12.64
C THR A 114 -1.57 -12.62 12.57
N VAL A 115 -1.69 -11.66 11.68
CA VAL A 115 -2.94 -10.94 11.41
C VAL A 115 -3.51 -11.43 10.09
N TYR A 116 -4.72 -11.97 10.12
CA TYR A 116 -5.43 -12.47 8.94
C TYR A 116 -6.23 -11.35 8.29
N LEU A 117 -6.22 -11.33 6.96
CA LEU A 117 -6.99 -10.39 6.15
C LEU A 117 -8.35 -11.02 5.83
N ASN A 118 -9.42 -10.32 6.15
CA ASN A 118 -10.83 -10.68 5.98
C ASN A 118 -11.38 -11.80 6.87
N SER A 119 -10.62 -12.84 7.22
CA SER A 119 -11.11 -13.87 8.16
C SER A 119 -9.97 -14.71 8.70
N TYR A 120 -10.18 -15.38 9.84
CA TYR A 120 -9.21 -16.33 10.41
C TYR A 120 -8.93 -17.56 9.53
N THR A 121 -9.84 -17.87 8.60
CA THR A 121 -9.69 -18.96 7.64
C THR A 121 -9.04 -18.50 6.33
N SER A 122 -8.83 -17.21 6.19
CA SER A 122 -8.18 -16.64 5.00
C SER A 122 -6.77 -17.18 4.84
N LYS A 123 -6.41 -17.49 3.60
CA LYS A 123 -5.03 -17.81 3.24
C LYS A 123 -4.18 -16.54 3.06
N CYS A 124 -4.79 -15.37 3.17
CA CYS A 124 -4.12 -14.08 3.12
C CYS A 124 -3.90 -13.55 4.54
N PHE A 125 -2.65 -13.40 4.91
CA PHE A 125 -2.29 -12.95 6.25
C PHE A 125 -0.98 -12.17 6.27
N LEU A 126 -0.83 -11.34 7.28
CA LEU A 126 0.39 -10.64 7.64
C LEU A 126 1.13 -11.52 8.66
N PRO A 127 2.25 -12.16 8.30
CA PRO A 127 2.95 -13.07 9.21
C PRO A 127 3.79 -12.29 10.23
N ASN A 128 3.86 -12.80 11.44
CA ASN A 128 4.76 -12.31 12.50
C ASN A 128 4.68 -10.78 12.70
N VAL A 129 3.46 -10.22 12.65
CA VAL A 129 3.24 -8.77 12.67
C VAL A 129 3.75 -8.14 13.94
N PHE A 130 3.42 -8.75 15.08
CA PHE A 130 3.83 -8.24 16.38
C PHE A 130 4.18 -9.39 17.32
N ARG A 131 4.69 -9.05 18.51
CA ARG A 131 5.09 -10.03 19.53
C ARG A 131 4.34 -9.77 20.81
N PHE A 132 3.80 -10.83 21.41
CA PHE A 132 3.33 -10.82 22.78
C PHE A 132 4.53 -10.89 23.71
N GLU A 133 4.69 -9.90 24.58
CA GLU A 133 5.75 -9.87 25.58
C GLU A 133 5.24 -10.29 26.95
N THR A 134 6.16 -10.75 27.80
CA THR A 134 5.87 -11.32 29.12
C THR A 134 5.95 -10.31 30.26
N ASP A 135 6.14 -9.05 29.95
CA ASP A 135 6.38 -7.99 30.94
C ASP A 135 5.73 -6.70 30.45
N ALA A 136 4.93 -6.06 31.30
CA ALA A 136 4.24 -4.81 30.96
C ALA A 136 5.20 -3.62 30.64
N ALA A 137 6.45 -3.67 31.12
CA ALA A 137 7.46 -2.68 30.78
C ALA A 137 8.09 -2.93 29.40
N LYS A 138 7.77 -4.05 28.75
CA LYS A 138 8.21 -4.42 27.40
C LYS A 138 7.09 -4.27 26.42
N GLY A 139 7.43 -4.25 25.16
CA GLY A 139 6.43 -4.17 24.11
C GLY A 139 7.02 -4.39 22.73
N CYS A 140 6.17 -4.25 21.74
CA CYS A 140 6.54 -4.39 20.34
C CYS A 140 5.91 -3.26 19.52
N LEU A 141 6.70 -2.59 18.71
CA LEU A 141 6.19 -1.77 17.64
C LEU A 141 6.15 -2.59 16.35
N ALA A 142 5.01 -2.59 15.70
CA ALA A 142 4.80 -3.26 14.44
C ALA A 142 4.28 -2.30 13.38
N VAL A 143 4.79 -2.44 12.17
CA VAL A 143 4.23 -1.83 10.97
C VAL A 143 4.08 -2.91 9.93
N ALA A 144 2.88 -3.08 9.41
CA ALA A 144 2.60 -4.03 8.36
C ALA A 144 1.80 -3.37 7.25
N GLU A 145 2.11 -3.71 6.02
CA GLU A 145 1.41 -3.21 4.84
C GLU A 145 0.88 -4.38 4.03
N ALA A 146 -0.30 -4.20 3.48
CA ALA A 146 -0.86 -5.09 2.48
C ALA A 146 -1.40 -4.29 1.29
N ASP A 147 -1.07 -4.74 0.08
CA ASP A 147 -1.54 -4.18 -1.19
C ASP A 147 -2.23 -5.27 -1.99
N VAL A 148 -3.48 -5.04 -2.35
CA VAL A 148 -4.28 -5.95 -3.17
C VAL A 148 -4.23 -5.49 -4.63
N THR A 149 -3.60 -6.27 -5.47
CA THR A 149 -3.54 -6.02 -6.92
C THR A 149 -4.11 -7.22 -7.67
N GLY A 150 -5.30 -7.04 -8.23
CA GLY A 150 -6.03 -8.15 -8.86
C GLY A 150 -6.32 -9.28 -7.86
N ASN A 151 -5.80 -10.48 -8.14
CA ASN A 151 -5.93 -11.66 -7.27
C ASN A 151 -4.71 -11.90 -6.39
N MET A 152 -3.82 -10.92 -6.26
CA MET A 152 -2.59 -11.05 -5.49
C MET A 152 -2.62 -10.06 -4.33
N VAL A 153 -2.10 -10.49 -3.18
CA VAL A 153 -1.88 -9.65 -2.02
C VAL A 153 -0.39 -9.65 -1.72
N CYS A 154 0.22 -8.49 -1.87
CA CYS A 154 1.61 -8.27 -1.45
C CYS A 154 1.59 -7.77 -0.02
N VAL A 155 2.32 -8.42 0.87
CA VAL A 155 2.41 -8.03 2.28
C VAL A 155 3.84 -7.77 2.68
N GLN A 156 4.03 -6.77 3.52
CA GLN A 156 5.29 -6.46 4.17
C GLN A 156 5.04 -6.28 5.66
N THR A 157 5.86 -6.92 6.48
CA THR A 157 5.81 -6.75 7.94
C THR A 157 7.17 -6.35 8.48
N ASN A 158 7.17 -5.42 9.42
CA ASN A 158 8.35 -4.98 10.15
C ASN A 158 8.00 -4.83 11.63
N LYS A 159 8.81 -5.37 12.52
CA LYS A 159 8.61 -5.25 13.96
C LYS A 159 9.89 -4.92 14.69
N THR A 160 9.75 -4.19 15.80
CA THR A 160 10.83 -3.87 16.71
C THR A 160 10.38 -4.19 18.13
N ASN A 161 11.15 -5.00 18.82
CA ASN A 161 10.89 -5.32 20.23
C ASN A 161 11.51 -4.23 21.12
N ILE A 162 10.75 -3.78 22.09
CA ILE A 162 11.16 -2.77 23.08
C ILE A 162 11.34 -3.47 24.42
N SER A 163 12.56 -3.47 24.91
CA SER A 163 12.94 -4.30 26.07
C SER A 163 12.68 -3.63 27.42
N SER A 164 12.39 -2.32 27.46
CA SER A 164 12.12 -1.59 28.70
C SER A 164 11.42 -0.26 28.42
N ASN A 165 10.73 0.27 29.42
CA ASN A 165 10.06 1.59 29.37
C ASN A 165 9.12 1.75 28.17
N PHE A 166 8.37 0.71 27.84
CA PHE A 166 7.40 0.76 26.75
C PHE A 166 6.27 1.75 27.06
N ASN A 167 5.97 2.62 26.12
CA ASN A 167 4.82 3.51 26.15
C ASN A 167 4.27 3.62 24.72
N ALA A 168 3.08 3.09 24.50
CA ALA A 168 2.48 2.99 23.18
C ALA A 168 2.28 4.34 22.50
N ALA A 169 1.84 5.36 23.24
CA ALA A 169 1.61 6.69 22.69
C ALA A 169 2.92 7.31 22.17
N ASN A 170 4.02 7.18 22.92
CA ASN A 170 5.32 7.68 22.49
C ASN A 170 5.86 6.91 21.30
N VAL A 171 5.62 5.61 21.25
CA VAL A 171 6.07 4.73 20.18
C VAL A 171 5.38 5.06 18.87
N LEU A 172 4.06 5.22 18.88
CA LEU A 172 3.30 5.57 17.67
C LEU A 172 3.55 6.99 17.21
N ALA A 173 3.86 7.92 18.12
CA ALA A 173 4.24 9.29 17.78
C ALA A 173 5.63 9.40 17.11
N GLY A 174 6.34 8.30 16.93
CA GLY A 174 7.66 8.29 16.29
C GLY A 174 8.82 8.66 17.21
N ASN A 175 8.58 8.74 18.52
CA ASN A 175 9.62 9.07 19.52
C ASN A 175 10.49 7.87 19.94
N ALA A 176 10.24 6.68 19.36
CA ALA A 176 11.05 5.49 19.61
C ALA A 176 12.13 5.31 18.56
N ILE A 177 13.32 4.92 18.99
CA ILE A 177 14.43 4.60 18.09
C ILE A 177 14.11 3.28 17.38
N TRP A 178 14.05 3.33 16.06
CA TRP A 178 13.78 2.19 15.20
C TRP A 178 15.03 1.33 15.02
N ASN A 179 15.08 0.20 15.71
CA ASN A 179 15.97 -0.90 15.33
C ASN A 179 15.10 -2.00 14.71
N ALA A 180 14.97 -1.99 13.39
CA ALA A 180 14.21 -3.00 12.68
C ALA A 180 14.81 -4.39 12.92
N SER A 181 14.06 -5.28 13.55
CA SER A 181 14.53 -6.64 13.86
C SER A 181 14.13 -7.67 12.80
N GLY A 182 13.54 -7.26 11.70
CA GLY A 182 13.21 -8.12 10.57
C GLY A 182 12.18 -7.51 9.62
N ILE A 183 12.42 -7.68 8.34
CA ILE A 183 11.46 -7.35 7.28
C ILE A 183 11.06 -8.68 6.63
N THR A 184 9.77 -8.96 6.59
CA THR A 184 9.25 -10.14 5.90
C THR A 184 8.40 -9.70 4.72
N PHE A 185 8.74 -10.19 3.54
CA PHE A 185 7.96 -10.01 2.32
C PHE A 185 7.26 -11.30 1.94
N ASN A 186 5.98 -11.23 1.65
CA ASN A 186 5.21 -12.34 1.10
C ASN A 186 4.28 -11.87 -0.01
N ILE A 187 4.11 -12.74 -1.01
CA ILE A 187 3.11 -12.57 -2.06
C ILE A 187 2.17 -13.77 -1.95
N MET A 188 0.90 -13.49 -1.74
CA MET A 188 -0.13 -14.52 -1.57
C MET A 188 -1.19 -14.35 -2.66
N ARG A 189 -1.78 -15.47 -3.09
CA ARG A 189 -2.99 -15.43 -3.92
C ARG A 189 -4.19 -15.14 -3.05
N ASP A 190 -4.94 -14.13 -3.39
CA ASP A 190 -6.29 -13.95 -2.84
C ASP A 190 -7.23 -14.96 -3.52
N ILE A 191 -7.33 -16.15 -2.91
CA ILE A 191 -8.15 -17.22 -3.44
C ILE A 191 -9.64 -17.01 -3.13
N GLU A 192 -9.94 -16.19 -2.14
CA GLU A 192 -11.31 -15.93 -1.66
C GLU A 192 -11.89 -14.63 -2.19
N ASN A 193 -11.12 -13.86 -3.08
CA ASN A 193 -11.56 -12.91 -3.86
C ASN A 193 -12.36 -11.81 -3.50
N HIS A 194 -11.88 -11.04 -2.85
CA HIS A 194 -12.67 -9.91 -2.54
C HIS A 194 -12.10 -8.61 -3.09
N GLY A 195 -10.91 -8.61 -3.68
CA GLY A 195 -10.27 -7.43 -4.27
C GLY A 195 -10.23 -6.23 -3.31
N ALA A 196 -10.49 -6.49 -2.01
CA ALA A 196 -10.44 -5.49 -0.96
C ALA A 196 -10.31 -6.13 0.43
N ILE A 197 -9.61 -5.45 1.32
CA ILE A 197 -9.48 -5.79 2.73
C ILE A 197 -10.62 -5.07 3.47
N LYS A 198 -11.44 -5.82 4.19
CA LYS A 198 -12.61 -5.33 4.94
C LYS A 198 -12.46 -5.51 6.44
N THR A 199 -11.77 -6.58 6.85
CA THR A 199 -11.57 -6.90 8.26
C THR A 199 -10.13 -7.36 8.50
N LEU A 200 -9.65 -7.14 9.72
CA LEU A 200 -8.41 -7.69 10.24
C LEU A 200 -8.76 -8.57 11.42
N SER A 201 -8.20 -9.77 11.46
CA SER A 201 -8.47 -10.73 12.53
C SER A 201 -7.17 -11.33 13.04
N PHE A 202 -7.02 -11.47 14.34
CA PHE A 202 -5.90 -12.24 14.88
C PHE A 202 -6.32 -13.03 16.12
N PRO A 203 -5.93 -14.31 16.18
CA PRO A 203 -6.08 -15.13 17.36
C PRO A 203 -5.00 -14.77 18.36
N THR A 204 -5.38 -14.67 19.62
CA THR A 204 -4.41 -14.48 20.71
C THR A 204 -3.67 -15.78 21.04
N ASN A 205 -4.25 -16.93 20.66
CA ASN A 205 -3.71 -18.27 20.96
C ASN A 205 -3.41 -18.47 22.45
N GLY A 206 -4.28 -17.94 23.31
CA GLY A 206 -4.10 -17.98 24.76
C GLY A 206 -3.08 -16.99 25.31
N LYS A 207 -2.56 -16.09 24.48
CA LYS A 207 -1.71 -14.99 24.93
C LYS A 207 -2.55 -13.77 25.29
N THR A 208 -2.01 -12.94 26.13
CA THR A 208 -2.62 -11.68 26.57
C THR A 208 -2.04 -10.50 25.82
N ILE A 209 -2.92 -9.66 25.29
CA ILE A 209 -2.58 -8.32 24.82
C ILE A 209 -2.59 -7.42 26.04
N GLY A 210 -1.47 -6.78 26.33
CA GLY A 210 -1.36 -5.89 27.50
C GLY A 210 -2.17 -4.60 27.37
N ALA A 211 -2.67 -4.14 28.51
CA ALA A 211 -3.29 -2.81 28.62
C ALA A 211 -2.33 -1.72 28.11
N GLY A 212 -2.87 -0.67 27.52
CA GLY A 212 -2.10 0.37 26.87
C GLY A 212 -1.69 0.07 25.44
N THR A 213 -1.99 -1.13 24.90
CA THR A 213 -1.79 -1.44 23.48
C THR A 213 -2.61 -0.49 22.61
N GLN A 214 -1.97 0.08 21.59
CA GLN A 214 -2.63 0.95 20.62
C GLN A 214 -2.49 0.39 19.21
N VAL A 215 -3.56 0.51 18.44
CA VAL A 215 -3.68 0.05 17.07
C VAL A 215 -4.22 1.17 16.20
N GLU A 216 -3.61 1.35 15.04
CA GLU A 216 -4.03 2.29 14.03
C GLU A 216 -3.94 1.63 12.66
N VAL A 217 -4.97 1.76 11.85
CA VAL A 217 -4.98 1.30 10.46
C VAL A 217 -5.30 2.46 9.54
N LEU A 218 -4.37 2.74 8.65
CA LEU A 218 -4.60 3.63 7.51
C LEU A 218 -4.97 2.78 6.30
N GLY A 219 -5.86 3.26 5.46
CA GLY A 219 -6.30 2.56 4.26
C GLY A 219 -6.43 3.46 3.05
N VAL A 220 -6.17 2.89 1.88
CA VAL A 220 -6.53 3.47 0.58
C VAL A 220 -7.78 2.73 0.11
N ALA A 221 -8.87 3.46 -0.11
CA ALA A 221 -10.13 2.89 -0.58
C ALA A 221 -9.94 2.13 -1.91
N LYS A 222 -10.85 1.15 -2.12
CA LYS A 222 -10.93 0.42 -3.38
C LYS A 222 -11.53 1.30 -4.46
#